data_ad94f0d331b48e9edaca4cbe66d10266
#
_entry.id   ad94f0d331b48e9edaca4cbe66d10266
#
_cell.length_a   1.000
_cell.length_b   1.000
_cell.length_c   1.000
_cell.angle_alpha   90.00
_cell.angle_beta   90.00
_cell.angle_gamma   90.00
#
_symmetry.space_group_name_H-M   'P 1'
#
loop_
_entity.id
_entity.type
_entity.pdbx_description
1 polymer ?
#
loop_
_entity_poly.entity_id
_entity_poly.type
_entity_poly.pdbx_seq_one_letter_code
_entity_poly.pdbx_strand_id
1 'polypeptide(L)'
;MSKLSPSDTSAAARPADLADLADSVDSAGLRQSSQQPGAEQHGRRISRVMLLQRELNDKPVPVPRPSAPTASAVARASEALRARGVEPVGPDCTDHIDLVLVLGGDGTILRAFEIARERDIPLVGINTGHVGFLAEADPDGIEQVVADLVAGRYTVETRTTLDVEVICPDGTVTRDWALNEAALEKRDRARMIEVAIGVDGQAVSSFGCDGLIMSTPTGSTAYAFSCGGPVIWPEVEALLLVPVAAHALFTRPLVLGPNSCMEVVVQRVGFGGAEIWCDGRRSLDVPVGARIRVTRAERPVRLARFNQAPFASRLVRKFDLPVEGWRASSSADEAYSPEEDALHQLMVSSADTSTDGGSRPDSSGGTA
;
A
#
# COMPACT_ATOMS: atom_id res chain seq x y z
N MET A 1 -35.53 11.18 -55.60
CA MET A 1 -35.11 12.59 -55.55
C MET A 1 -35.53 13.13 -54.18
N SER A 2 -34.63 13.28 -53.27
CA SER A 2 -34.62 14.37 -52.26
C SER A 2 -33.28 14.24 -51.51
N LYS A 3 -32.49 15.31 -51.57
CA LYS A 3 -31.19 15.49 -50.94
C LYS A 3 -31.36 15.82 -49.49
N LEU A 4 -30.62 15.17 -48.60
CA LEU A 4 -30.37 15.65 -47.23
C LEU A 4 -28.89 15.97 -47.10
N SER A 5 -28.63 17.21 -46.74
CA SER A 5 -27.33 17.83 -46.46
C SER A 5 -26.75 17.33 -45.13
N PRO A 6 -25.41 17.28 -44.95
CA PRO A 6 -24.75 17.05 -43.70
C PRO A 6 -24.42 18.41 -43.06
N SER A 7 -24.92 18.65 -41.85
CA SER A 7 -24.38 19.66 -40.92
C SER A 7 -24.75 19.28 -39.52
N ASP A 8 -23.77 18.83 -38.76
CA ASP A 8 -23.52 19.34 -37.41
C ASP A 8 -22.19 18.83 -36.89
N THR A 9 -21.21 19.70 -36.98
CA THR A 9 -19.92 19.57 -36.35
C THR A 9 -20.09 19.79 -34.84
N SER A 10 -19.88 18.70 -34.09
CA SER A 10 -19.70 18.76 -32.65
C SER A 10 -18.50 19.65 -32.33
N ALA A 11 -18.77 20.79 -31.67
CA ALA A 11 -17.76 21.71 -31.17
C ALA A 11 -17.01 21.04 -29.99
N ALA A 12 -15.74 20.69 -30.19
CA ALA A 12 -14.85 20.35 -29.10
C ALA A 12 -14.60 21.60 -28.24
N ALA A 13 -14.86 21.52 -26.96
CA ALA A 13 -14.58 22.57 -25.98
C ALA A 13 -13.09 22.94 -25.97
N ARG A 14 -12.80 24.23 -25.88
CA ARG A 14 -11.44 24.78 -25.91
C ARG A 14 -10.75 24.59 -24.55
N PRO A 15 -9.42 24.47 -24.50
CA PRO A 15 -8.66 24.23 -23.26
C PRO A 15 -8.67 25.40 -22.24
N ALA A 16 -9.28 26.54 -22.57
CA ALA A 16 -9.39 27.69 -21.67
C ALA A 16 -10.41 27.50 -20.53
N ASP A 17 -11.35 26.54 -20.67
CA ASP A 17 -12.45 26.38 -19.70
C ASP A 17 -12.05 25.62 -18.42
N LEU A 18 -10.84 25.05 -18.37
CA LEU A 18 -10.34 24.35 -17.18
C LEU A 18 -9.51 25.23 -16.25
N ALA A 19 -8.94 26.32 -16.75
CA ALA A 19 -8.20 27.29 -15.94
C ALA A 19 -9.16 28.21 -15.14
N ASP A 20 -10.32 28.52 -15.69
CA ASP A 20 -11.34 29.36 -15.04
C ASP A 20 -12.09 28.64 -13.89
N LEU A 21 -12.01 27.30 -13.83
CA LEU A 21 -12.58 26.53 -12.72
C LEU A 21 -11.74 26.57 -11.44
N ALA A 22 -10.47 26.93 -11.53
CA ALA A 22 -9.58 27.03 -10.37
C ALA A 22 -9.74 28.36 -9.61
N ASP A 23 -10.14 29.44 -10.29
CA ASP A 23 -10.22 30.78 -9.69
C ASP A 23 -11.64 31.18 -9.20
N SER A 24 -12.67 30.37 -9.48
CA SER A 24 -14.05 30.67 -9.08
C SER A 24 -14.53 29.93 -7.81
N VAL A 25 -13.66 29.22 -7.11
CA VAL A 25 -13.99 28.67 -5.78
C VAL A 25 -13.81 29.77 -4.75
N ASP A 26 -14.87 30.57 -4.60
CA ASP A 26 -14.99 31.61 -3.60
C ASP A 26 -14.68 31.03 -2.20
N SER A 27 -13.63 31.55 -1.58
CA SER A 27 -13.08 31.10 -0.30
C SER A 27 -14.01 31.31 0.91
N ALA A 28 -15.24 31.77 0.69
CA ALA A 28 -16.22 32.06 1.74
C ALA A 28 -17.26 30.94 1.97
N GLY A 29 -17.40 29.96 1.08
CA GLY A 29 -18.46 28.93 1.15
C GLY A 29 -18.07 27.57 1.75
N LEU A 30 -16.79 27.28 1.94
CA LEU A 30 -16.29 25.96 2.39
C LEU A 30 -15.91 25.90 3.88
N ARG A 31 -16.36 26.84 4.71
CA ARG A 31 -16.24 26.76 6.17
C ARG A 31 -17.48 26.14 6.80
N GLN A 32 -17.91 24.97 6.38
CA GLN A 32 -18.86 24.17 7.16
C GLN A 32 -18.49 22.69 7.10
N SER A 33 -17.97 22.21 8.25
CA SER A 33 -18.03 20.84 8.76
C SER A 33 -17.60 19.73 7.80
N SER A 34 -16.30 19.60 7.55
CA SER A 34 -15.72 18.30 7.33
C SER A 34 -15.16 17.75 8.67
N GLN A 35 -16.03 17.56 9.66
CA GLN A 35 -15.72 16.58 10.71
C GLN A 35 -15.79 15.23 10.01
N GLN A 36 -14.63 14.65 9.72
CA GLN A 36 -14.53 13.25 9.31
C GLN A 36 -15.23 12.41 10.39
N PRO A 37 -16.18 11.54 10.04
CA PRO A 37 -16.79 10.62 11.01
C PRO A 37 -15.66 9.70 11.51
N GLY A 38 -15.30 9.83 12.79
CA GLY A 38 -14.31 8.99 13.44
C GLY A 38 -13.03 9.66 13.94
N ALA A 39 -12.83 10.97 13.75
CA ALA A 39 -11.69 11.68 14.35
C ALA A 39 -11.99 12.08 15.78
N GLU A 40 -11.50 11.35 16.75
CA GLU A 40 -11.57 11.70 18.17
C GLU A 40 -10.47 12.70 18.52
N GLN A 41 -10.83 13.86 19.14
CA GLN A 41 -9.83 14.74 19.75
C GLN A 41 -9.35 14.12 21.05
N HIS A 42 -8.08 13.73 21.14
CA HIS A 42 -7.50 13.16 22.35
C HIS A 42 -7.02 14.31 23.27
N GLY A 43 -7.84 14.65 24.28
CA GLY A 43 -7.46 15.57 25.37
C GLY A 43 -6.71 14.88 26.53
N ARG A 44 -6.27 13.63 26.39
CA ARG A 44 -5.58 12.90 27.45
C ARG A 44 -4.10 13.30 27.49
N ARG A 45 -3.60 13.62 28.69
CA ARG A 45 -2.19 13.91 28.90
C ARG A 45 -1.36 12.66 28.62
N ILE A 46 -0.41 12.74 27.66
CA ILE A 46 0.54 11.68 27.38
C ILE A 46 1.62 11.68 28.46
N SER A 47 1.87 10.53 29.03
CA SER A 47 2.87 10.31 30.08
C SER A 47 3.95 9.31 29.68
N ARG A 48 3.59 8.33 28.85
CA ARG A 48 4.49 7.26 28.42
C ARG A 48 4.28 6.91 26.93
N VAL A 49 5.37 6.94 26.17
CA VAL A 49 5.38 6.68 24.74
C VAL A 49 6.32 5.53 24.42
N MET A 50 5.80 4.49 23.75
CA MET A 50 6.62 3.41 23.23
C MET A 50 7.32 3.86 21.96
N LEU A 51 8.64 3.73 21.91
CA LEU A 51 9.44 3.99 20.73
C LEU A 51 9.75 2.69 20.00
N LEU A 52 9.37 2.61 18.73
CA LEU A 52 9.67 1.49 17.85
C LEU A 52 10.46 1.96 16.64
N GLN A 53 11.45 1.17 16.27
CA GLN A 53 12.25 1.36 15.08
C GLN A 53 12.38 0.05 14.31
N ARG A 54 12.92 0.12 13.12
CA ARG A 54 13.26 -1.08 12.35
C ARG A 54 14.30 -1.91 13.11
N GLU A 55 13.89 -3.00 13.71
CA GLU A 55 14.79 -3.98 14.28
C GLU A 55 15.36 -4.90 13.20
N LEU A 56 16.65 -5.24 13.35
CA LEU A 56 17.40 -6.01 12.37
C LEU A 56 17.25 -7.53 12.49
N ASN A 57 16.46 -8.05 13.46
CA ASN A 57 16.70 -9.39 14.01
C ASN A 57 15.71 -10.50 13.64
N ASP A 58 14.74 -10.32 12.73
CA ASP A 58 13.73 -11.38 12.51
C ASP A 58 13.88 -12.24 11.24
N LYS A 59 14.99 -12.13 10.49
CA LYS A 59 15.27 -13.11 9.39
C LYS A 59 16.77 -13.27 9.15
N PRO A 60 17.23 -14.48 8.75
CA PRO A 60 18.64 -14.78 8.42
C PRO A 60 19.06 -14.22 7.05
N VAL A 61 18.48 -13.09 6.62
CA VAL A 61 18.93 -12.35 5.46
C VAL A 61 19.86 -11.26 5.98
N PRO A 62 21.06 -11.05 5.40
CA PRO A 62 21.93 -9.95 5.79
C PRO A 62 21.24 -8.64 5.45
N VAL A 63 20.50 -8.11 6.43
CA VAL A 63 19.85 -6.82 6.31
C VAL A 63 20.91 -5.77 6.64
N PRO A 64 21.08 -4.72 5.83
CA PRO A 64 21.99 -3.64 6.15
C PRO A 64 21.67 -3.09 7.54
N ARG A 65 22.73 -2.79 8.33
CA ARG A 65 22.60 -2.13 9.65
C ARG A 65 21.63 -0.95 9.54
N PRO A 66 20.88 -0.57 10.64
CA PRO A 66 20.06 0.64 10.59
C PRO A 66 20.94 1.76 10.07
N SER A 67 20.41 2.49 9.10
CA SER A 67 21.14 3.65 8.59
C SER A 67 21.40 4.58 9.77
N ALA A 68 22.57 5.19 9.83
CA ALA A 68 22.93 6.19 10.87
C ALA A 68 21.81 7.22 11.13
N PRO A 69 21.00 7.65 10.12
CA PRO A 69 19.83 8.50 10.31
C PRO A 69 18.78 7.97 11.28
N THR A 70 18.49 6.66 11.27
CA THR A 70 17.42 6.10 12.12
C THR A 70 17.82 6.05 13.60
N ALA A 71 19.06 5.67 13.91
CA ALA A 71 19.56 5.69 15.29
C ALA A 71 19.58 7.12 15.87
N SER A 72 19.97 8.11 15.06
CA SER A 72 19.92 9.51 15.42
C SER A 72 18.48 9.99 15.66
N ALA A 73 17.52 9.56 14.84
CA ALA A 73 16.12 9.92 14.97
C ALA A 73 15.52 9.40 16.30
N VAL A 74 15.86 8.15 16.70
CA VAL A 74 15.42 7.58 17.99
C VAL A 74 15.98 8.36 19.16
N ALA A 75 17.27 8.73 19.12
CA ALA A 75 17.90 9.53 20.17
C ALA A 75 17.23 10.91 20.32
N ARG A 76 16.99 11.61 19.20
CA ARG A 76 16.27 12.89 19.16
C ARG A 76 14.85 12.79 19.70
N ALA A 77 14.09 11.77 19.28
CA ALA A 77 12.74 11.54 19.77
C ALA A 77 12.72 11.28 21.28
N SER A 78 13.65 10.45 21.78
CA SER A 78 13.78 10.14 23.21
C SER A 78 14.13 11.37 24.05
N GLU A 79 15.06 12.20 23.58
CA GLU A 79 15.45 13.44 24.24
C GLU A 79 14.30 14.45 24.28
N ALA A 80 13.62 14.63 23.13
CA ALA A 80 12.49 15.54 23.00
C ALA A 80 11.31 15.14 23.90
N LEU A 81 11.04 13.84 24.09
CA LEU A 81 10.02 13.31 25.01
C LEU A 81 10.41 13.59 26.46
N ARG A 82 11.64 13.20 26.87
CA ARG A 82 12.13 13.42 28.25
C ARG A 82 12.14 14.89 28.63
N ALA A 83 12.56 15.76 27.73
CA ALA A 83 12.56 17.22 27.95
C ALA A 83 11.16 17.79 28.23
N ARG A 84 10.10 17.05 27.87
CA ARG A 84 8.69 17.42 28.09
C ARG A 84 8.02 16.60 29.21
N GLY A 85 8.79 15.82 29.96
CA GLY A 85 8.29 15.02 31.08
C GLY A 85 7.52 13.76 30.64
N VAL A 86 7.74 13.28 29.41
CA VAL A 86 7.18 12.03 28.90
C VAL A 86 8.25 10.96 28.90
N GLU A 87 7.90 9.78 29.42
CA GLU A 87 8.80 8.63 29.50
C GLU A 87 8.84 7.86 28.16
N PRO A 88 9.97 7.84 27.43
CA PRO A 88 10.12 6.93 26.29
C PRO A 88 10.46 5.52 26.79
N VAL A 89 9.72 4.51 26.29
CA VAL A 89 9.92 3.10 26.65
C VAL A 89 10.15 2.25 25.40
N GLY A 90 10.78 1.09 25.58
CA GLY A 90 11.00 0.12 24.52
C GLY A 90 9.82 -0.85 24.33
N PRO A 91 9.93 -1.77 23.32
CA PRO A 91 8.88 -2.73 22.97
C PRO A 91 8.55 -3.72 24.10
N ASP A 92 9.50 -4.00 24.97
CA ASP A 92 9.33 -4.96 26.08
C ASP A 92 8.55 -4.39 27.28
N CYS A 93 8.14 -3.12 27.22
CA CYS A 93 7.37 -2.49 28.27
C CYS A 93 5.96 -3.10 28.36
N THR A 94 5.65 -3.68 29.53
CA THR A 94 4.35 -4.27 29.83
C THR A 94 3.38 -3.31 30.53
N ASP A 95 3.88 -2.19 31.03
CA ASP A 95 3.08 -1.17 31.70
C ASP A 95 2.14 -0.44 30.73
N HIS A 96 1.32 0.44 31.30
CA HIS A 96 0.44 1.31 30.52
C HIS A 96 1.24 2.24 29.60
N ILE A 97 0.84 2.31 28.34
CA ILE A 97 1.43 3.13 27.28
C ILE A 97 0.29 3.96 26.67
N ASP A 98 0.53 5.24 26.47
CA ASP A 98 -0.47 6.15 25.92
C ASP A 98 -0.46 6.16 24.38
N LEU A 99 0.72 5.93 23.75
CA LEU A 99 0.91 6.02 22.32
C LEU A 99 2.17 5.26 21.88
N VAL A 100 2.16 4.77 20.63
CA VAL A 100 3.33 4.21 19.96
C VAL A 100 3.88 5.21 18.93
N LEU A 101 5.16 5.60 19.07
CA LEU A 101 5.88 6.41 18.09
C LEU A 101 6.85 5.53 17.30
N VAL A 102 6.63 5.44 16.00
CA VAL A 102 7.39 4.58 15.09
C VAL A 102 8.33 5.43 14.23
N LEU A 103 9.60 5.03 14.21
CA LEU A 103 10.63 5.64 13.37
C LEU A 103 10.99 4.67 12.25
N GLY A 104 10.41 4.86 11.05
CA GLY A 104 10.59 3.95 9.93
C GLY A 104 9.56 4.15 8.81
N GLY A 105 9.62 3.31 7.79
CA GLY A 105 8.65 3.28 6.69
C GLY A 105 7.41 2.45 7.01
N ASP A 106 6.49 2.35 6.02
CA ASP A 106 5.20 1.66 6.16
C ASP A 106 5.33 0.23 6.71
N GLY A 107 6.34 -0.55 6.29
CA GLY A 107 6.56 -1.90 6.81
C GLY A 107 6.89 -1.95 8.31
N THR A 108 7.59 -0.93 8.85
CA THR A 108 7.85 -0.81 10.30
C THR A 108 6.58 -0.41 11.05
N ILE A 109 5.77 0.45 10.43
CA ILE A 109 4.48 0.90 10.97
C ILE A 109 3.49 -0.28 11.03
N LEU A 110 3.42 -1.11 9.99
CA LEU A 110 2.59 -2.33 9.98
C LEU A 110 2.97 -3.28 11.14
N ARG A 111 4.27 -3.48 11.39
CA ARG A 111 4.73 -4.27 12.52
C ARG A 111 4.34 -3.65 13.87
N ALA A 112 4.45 -2.35 13.99
CA ALA A 112 4.11 -1.66 15.23
C ALA A 112 2.61 -1.71 15.54
N PHE A 113 1.75 -1.82 14.53
CA PHE A 113 0.32 -2.02 14.73
C PHE A 113 -0.02 -3.38 15.35
N GLU A 114 0.84 -4.40 15.24
CA GLU A 114 0.64 -5.67 15.95
C GLU A 114 0.57 -5.43 17.47
N ILE A 115 1.42 -4.54 17.99
CA ILE A 115 1.44 -4.16 19.41
C ILE A 115 0.34 -3.14 19.73
N ALA A 116 0.21 -2.10 18.90
CA ALA A 116 -0.71 -0.99 19.17
C ALA A 116 -2.18 -1.45 19.11
N ARG A 117 -2.55 -2.35 18.19
CA ARG A 117 -3.90 -2.90 18.05
C ARG A 117 -4.30 -3.76 19.26
N GLU A 118 -3.38 -4.59 19.76
CA GLU A 118 -3.66 -5.42 20.94
C GLU A 118 -3.95 -4.59 22.18
N ARG A 119 -3.26 -3.45 22.32
CA ARG A 119 -3.39 -2.54 23.45
C ARG A 119 -4.44 -1.45 23.25
N ASP A 120 -5.07 -1.39 22.08
CA ASP A 120 -6.04 -0.35 21.65
C ASP A 120 -5.50 1.08 21.86
N ILE A 121 -4.24 1.31 21.51
CA ILE A 121 -3.58 2.61 21.62
C ILE A 121 -3.26 3.19 20.24
N PRO A 122 -3.26 4.54 20.10
CA PRO A 122 -2.90 5.17 18.84
C PRO A 122 -1.42 5.01 18.52
N LEU A 123 -1.11 5.00 17.22
CA LEU A 123 0.24 4.95 16.69
C LEU A 123 0.48 6.15 15.78
N VAL A 124 1.68 6.72 15.85
CA VAL A 124 2.18 7.70 14.89
C VAL A 124 3.46 7.20 14.24
N GLY A 125 3.59 7.36 12.93
CA GLY A 125 4.78 7.02 12.16
C GLY A 125 5.54 8.28 11.72
N ILE A 126 6.85 8.30 11.94
CA ILE A 126 7.77 9.26 11.34
C ILE A 126 8.60 8.52 10.30
N ASN A 127 8.56 9.01 9.07
CA ASN A 127 9.29 8.40 7.97
C ASN A 127 10.80 8.67 8.12
N THR A 128 11.62 7.64 8.01
CA THR A 128 13.09 7.76 8.02
C THR A 128 13.71 7.39 6.66
N GLY A 129 12.90 7.36 5.61
CA GLY A 129 13.31 6.97 4.26
C GLY A 129 12.34 7.45 3.20
N HIS A 130 11.87 6.54 2.34
CA HIS A 130 10.95 6.88 1.25
C HIS A 130 9.55 7.21 1.75
N VAL A 131 8.88 8.13 1.06
CA VAL A 131 7.49 8.53 1.34
C VAL A 131 6.55 7.32 1.41
N GLY A 132 5.83 7.21 2.53
CA GLY A 132 4.81 6.19 2.77
C GLY A 132 3.41 6.78 2.84
N PHE A 133 2.40 5.91 2.96
CA PHE A 133 1.00 6.31 3.16
C PHE A 133 0.62 6.41 4.65
N LEU A 134 1.36 5.72 5.52
CA LEU A 134 1.06 5.62 6.95
C LEU A 134 1.83 6.62 7.80
N ALA A 135 3.04 7.03 7.37
CA ALA A 135 3.85 8.00 8.09
C ALA A 135 3.29 9.44 7.98
N GLU A 136 3.51 10.25 9.03
CA GLU A 136 2.97 11.60 9.15
C GLU A 136 3.98 12.70 8.90
N ALA A 137 5.24 12.46 9.20
CA ALA A 137 6.28 13.48 9.14
C ALA A 137 7.60 12.90 8.62
N ASP A 138 8.44 13.79 8.14
CA ASP A 138 9.82 13.51 7.78
C ASP A 138 10.73 13.63 9.01
N PRO A 139 11.95 13.09 9.01
CA PRO A 139 12.84 13.05 10.18
C PRO A 139 13.18 14.43 10.74
N ASP A 140 13.15 15.46 9.91
CA ASP A 140 13.49 16.84 10.32
C ASP A 140 12.41 17.45 11.23
N GLY A 141 11.20 16.89 11.23
CA GLY A 141 10.07 17.34 12.05
C GLY A 141 9.91 16.63 13.40
N ILE A 142 10.84 15.78 13.84
CA ILE A 142 10.70 14.94 15.05
C ILE A 142 10.34 15.76 16.30
N GLU A 143 11.06 16.83 16.57
CA GLU A 143 10.88 17.68 17.76
C GLU A 143 9.52 18.37 17.75
N GLN A 144 9.04 18.77 16.57
CA GLN A 144 7.73 19.37 16.38
C GLN A 144 6.63 18.34 16.58
N VAL A 145 6.77 17.15 16.00
CA VAL A 145 5.84 16.03 16.19
C VAL A 145 5.71 15.69 17.68
N VAL A 146 6.82 15.57 18.41
CA VAL A 146 6.80 15.31 19.85
C VAL A 146 6.15 16.48 20.62
N ALA A 147 6.40 17.73 20.22
CA ALA A 147 5.75 18.88 20.84
C ALA A 147 4.23 18.87 20.63
N ASP A 148 3.77 18.51 19.43
CA ASP A 148 2.36 18.43 19.10
C ASP A 148 1.68 17.26 19.81
N LEU A 149 2.34 16.11 19.89
CA LEU A 149 1.88 14.96 20.68
C LEU A 149 1.62 15.32 22.14
N VAL A 150 2.63 15.89 22.80
CA VAL A 150 2.54 16.23 24.23
C VAL A 150 1.52 17.33 24.48
N ALA A 151 1.35 18.24 23.54
CA ALA A 151 0.34 19.31 23.60
C ALA A 151 -1.08 18.82 23.21
N GLY A 152 -1.26 17.55 22.83
CA GLY A 152 -2.55 17.02 22.40
C GLY A 152 -3.04 17.58 21.05
N ARG A 153 -2.14 18.15 20.23
CA ARG A 153 -2.46 18.72 18.92
C ARG A 153 -2.37 17.67 17.81
N TYR A 154 -3.18 16.65 17.93
CA TYR A 154 -3.35 15.60 16.93
C TYR A 154 -4.78 15.07 16.95
N THR A 155 -5.19 14.44 15.86
CA THR A 155 -6.45 13.71 15.76
C THR A 155 -6.14 12.22 15.70
N VAL A 156 -7.09 11.37 16.10
CA VAL A 156 -6.98 9.93 15.95
C VAL A 156 -7.93 9.48 14.85
N GLU A 157 -7.36 8.93 13.79
CA GLU A 157 -8.07 8.34 12.67
C GLU A 157 -8.12 6.82 12.86
N THR A 158 -9.31 6.24 12.73
CA THR A 158 -9.47 4.78 12.74
C THR A 158 -9.31 4.23 11.32
N ARG A 159 -8.62 3.10 11.20
CA ARG A 159 -8.44 2.38 9.95
C ARG A 159 -9.01 0.97 10.07
N THR A 160 -9.86 0.64 9.11
CA THR A 160 -10.42 -0.71 8.96
C THR A 160 -9.33 -1.76 8.89
N THR A 161 -9.56 -2.90 9.54
CA THR A 161 -8.72 -4.10 9.42
C THR A 161 -9.58 -5.27 8.96
N LEU A 162 -8.92 -6.34 8.51
CA LEU A 162 -9.55 -7.60 8.14
C LEU A 162 -9.38 -8.62 9.25
N ASP A 163 -10.43 -9.40 9.52
CA ASP A 163 -10.33 -10.70 10.19
C ASP A 163 -10.19 -11.78 9.13
N VAL A 164 -9.23 -12.67 9.32
CA VAL A 164 -8.86 -13.75 8.40
C VAL A 164 -9.00 -15.08 9.12
N GLU A 165 -9.84 -15.96 8.62
CA GLU A 165 -10.00 -17.32 9.12
C GLU A 165 -9.64 -18.32 8.01
N VAL A 166 -8.82 -19.30 8.34
CA VAL A 166 -8.56 -20.49 7.52
C VAL A 166 -9.16 -21.68 8.21
N ILE A 167 -10.17 -22.29 7.59
CA ILE A 167 -10.91 -23.45 8.08
C ILE A 167 -10.45 -24.66 7.27
N CYS A 168 -9.69 -25.54 7.88
CA CYS A 168 -9.17 -26.74 7.26
C CYS A 168 -10.23 -27.84 7.13
N PRO A 169 -10.07 -28.82 6.21
CA PRO A 169 -11.01 -29.94 6.05
C PRO A 169 -11.21 -30.81 7.31
N ASP A 170 -10.21 -30.85 8.18
CA ASP A 170 -10.26 -31.57 9.46
C ASP A 170 -10.99 -30.80 10.57
N GLY A 171 -11.51 -29.59 10.25
CA GLY A 171 -12.20 -28.73 11.20
C GLY A 171 -11.27 -27.80 12.00
N THR A 172 -9.95 -27.87 11.82
CA THR A 172 -9.01 -26.94 12.44
C THR A 172 -9.24 -25.53 11.90
N VAL A 173 -9.28 -24.53 12.79
CA VAL A 173 -9.45 -23.11 12.41
C VAL A 173 -8.26 -22.32 12.91
N THR A 174 -7.57 -21.68 11.99
CA THR A 174 -6.52 -20.70 12.30
C THR A 174 -6.99 -19.30 11.96
N ARG A 175 -6.54 -18.30 12.74
CA ARG A 175 -6.99 -16.91 12.62
C ARG A 175 -5.83 -15.95 12.64
N ASP A 176 -5.96 -14.90 11.86
CA ASP A 176 -5.09 -13.73 11.88
C ASP A 176 -5.89 -12.50 11.45
N TRP A 177 -5.24 -11.36 11.33
CA TRP A 177 -5.82 -10.11 10.88
C TRP A 177 -4.88 -9.39 9.91
N ALA A 178 -5.38 -8.41 9.14
CA ALA A 178 -4.54 -7.58 8.29
C ALA A 178 -5.02 -6.12 8.30
N LEU A 179 -4.07 -5.18 8.20
CA LEU A 179 -4.36 -3.77 7.98
C LEU A 179 -4.44 -3.46 6.48
N ASN A 180 -3.47 -3.93 5.70
CA ASN A 180 -3.47 -3.75 4.25
C ASN A 180 -4.27 -4.86 3.57
N GLU A 181 -3.73 -6.08 3.57
CA GLU A 181 -4.31 -7.20 2.84
C GLU A 181 -3.97 -8.56 3.44
N ALA A 182 -4.84 -9.52 3.11
CA ALA A 182 -4.60 -10.94 3.19
C ALA A 182 -4.40 -11.47 1.76
N ALA A 183 -3.18 -11.89 1.43
CA ALA A 183 -2.81 -12.37 0.12
C ALA A 183 -2.68 -13.90 0.12
N LEU A 184 -3.62 -14.59 -0.53
CA LEU A 184 -3.51 -16.01 -0.83
C LEU A 184 -2.53 -16.17 -1.99
N GLU A 185 -1.49 -16.99 -1.79
CA GLU A 185 -0.46 -17.22 -2.79
C GLU A 185 -0.15 -18.70 -2.95
N LYS A 186 0.20 -19.08 -4.18
CA LYS A 186 0.75 -20.39 -4.48
C LYS A 186 2.19 -20.50 -3.96
N ARG A 187 2.58 -21.68 -3.47
CA ARG A 187 3.99 -21.99 -3.18
C ARG A 187 4.72 -22.58 -4.38
N ASP A 188 4.00 -23.23 -5.29
CA ASP A 188 4.58 -23.80 -6.51
C ASP A 188 4.68 -22.73 -7.60
N ARG A 189 5.90 -22.41 -8.03
CA ARG A 189 6.14 -21.41 -9.08
C ARG A 189 5.61 -21.82 -10.45
N ALA A 190 5.55 -23.13 -10.73
CA ALA A 190 5.21 -23.65 -12.05
C ALA A 190 3.70 -23.87 -12.28
N ARG A 191 2.91 -23.95 -11.20
CA ARG A 191 1.49 -24.29 -11.28
C ARG A 191 0.63 -23.26 -10.59
N MET A 192 -0.53 -22.97 -11.17
CA MET A 192 -1.57 -22.17 -10.55
C MET A 192 -2.26 -22.94 -9.42
N ILE A 193 -2.89 -22.20 -8.51
CA ILE A 193 -3.91 -22.74 -7.61
C ILE A 193 -5.26 -22.61 -8.30
N GLU A 194 -6.16 -23.56 -8.05
CA GLU A 194 -7.58 -23.48 -8.46
C GLU A 194 -8.40 -23.08 -7.25
N VAL A 195 -9.17 -22.01 -7.38
CA VAL A 195 -9.99 -21.46 -6.31
C VAL A 195 -11.44 -21.31 -6.74
N ALA A 196 -12.36 -21.48 -5.80
CA ALA A 196 -13.73 -21.04 -5.92
C ALA A 196 -13.95 -19.86 -4.99
N ILE A 197 -14.53 -18.78 -5.51
CA ILE A 197 -14.78 -17.53 -4.78
C ILE A 197 -16.27 -17.41 -4.52
N GLY A 198 -16.62 -17.05 -3.28
CA GLY A 198 -17.94 -16.67 -2.85
C GLY A 198 -17.93 -15.30 -2.18
N VAL A 199 -19.06 -14.62 -2.24
CA VAL A 199 -19.33 -13.38 -1.51
C VAL A 199 -20.71 -13.48 -0.90
N ASP A 200 -20.83 -13.24 0.40
CA ASP A 200 -22.07 -13.24 1.16
C ASP A 200 -22.86 -14.56 0.99
N GLY A 201 -22.14 -15.69 0.95
CA GLY A 201 -22.70 -17.03 0.80
C GLY A 201 -23.12 -17.38 -0.64
N GLN A 202 -22.91 -16.50 -1.62
CA GLN A 202 -23.21 -16.76 -3.03
C GLN A 202 -21.92 -17.07 -3.80
N ALA A 203 -21.91 -18.12 -4.59
CA ALA A 203 -20.82 -18.45 -5.49
C ALA A 203 -20.70 -17.37 -6.59
N VAL A 204 -19.50 -16.82 -6.77
CA VAL A 204 -19.21 -15.77 -7.75
C VAL A 204 -18.44 -16.30 -8.95
N SER A 205 -17.35 -17.03 -8.72
CA SER A 205 -16.49 -17.54 -9.79
C SER A 205 -15.61 -18.70 -9.31
N SER A 206 -15.09 -19.48 -10.27
CA SER A 206 -14.05 -20.48 -10.02
C SER A 206 -13.04 -20.45 -11.17
N PHE A 207 -11.74 -20.38 -10.84
CA PHE A 207 -10.66 -20.26 -11.82
C PHE A 207 -9.30 -20.64 -11.26
N GLY A 208 -8.32 -20.83 -12.17
CA GLY A 208 -6.92 -20.94 -11.84
C GLY A 208 -6.25 -19.56 -11.71
N CYS A 209 -5.37 -19.36 -10.74
CA CYS A 209 -4.63 -18.12 -10.55
C CYS A 209 -3.31 -18.35 -9.84
N ASP A 210 -2.47 -17.33 -9.79
CA ASP A 210 -1.25 -17.33 -8.98
C ASP A 210 -1.53 -16.93 -7.53
N GLY A 211 -2.60 -16.18 -7.31
CA GLY A 211 -3.03 -15.74 -5.99
C GLY A 211 -4.31 -14.93 -6.02
N LEU A 212 -4.74 -14.51 -4.83
CA LEU A 212 -5.92 -13.69 -4.64
C LEU A 212 -5.67 -12.75 -3.45
N ILE A 213 -5.90 -11.46 -3.66
CA ILE A 213 -5.68 -10.44 -2.63
C ILE A 213 -7.02 -9.96 -2.10
N MET A 214 -7.23 -10.06 -0.81
CA MET A 214 -8.36 -9.50 -0.08
C MET A 214 -7.86 -8.33 0.75
N SER A 215 -8.34 -7.11 0.47
CA SER A 215 -7.70 -5.90 0.96
C SER A 215 -8.69 -4.93 1.57
N THR A 216 -8.18 -4.07 2.46
CA THR A 216 -8.86 -2.89 2.98
C THR A 216 -8.65 -1.69 2.04
N PRO A 217 -9.34 -0.55 2.24
CA PRO A 217 -9.01 0.70 1.55
C PRO A 217 -7.57 1.15 1.80
N THR A 218 -7.03 0.96 3.01
CA THR A 218 -5.63 1.25 3.33
C THR A 218 -4.68 0.44 2.46
N GLY A 219 -4.93 -0.85 2.29
CA GLY A 219 -4.14 -1.76 1.45
C GLY A 219 -4.33 -1.57 -0.05
N SER A 220 -5.33 -0.79 -0.48
CA SER A 220 -5.57 -0.52 -1.92
C SER A 220 -4.39 0.17 -2.60
N THR A 221 -3.48 0.78 -1.86
CA THR A 221 -2.23 1.40 -2.35
C THR A 221 -0.99 0.54 -2.10
N ALA A 222 -1.16 -0.69 -1.61
CA ALA A 222 -0.09 -1.66 -1.36
C ALA A 222 -0.07 -2.77 -2.43
N TYR A 223 -0.10 -4.03 -2.06
CA TYR A 223 0.01 -5.14 -3.00
C TYR A 223 -1.18 -5.22 -3.97
N ALA A 224 -2.38 -4.88 -3.50
CA ALA A 224 -3.57 -4.80 -4.36
C ALA A 224 -3.38 -3.83 -5.54
N PHE A 225 -2.71 -2.67 -5.32
CA PHE A 225 -2.38 -1.72 -6.39
C PHE A 225 -1.46 -2.34 -7.44
N SER A 226 -0.42 -3.03 -7.02
CA SER A 226 0.54 -3.70 -7.93
C SER A 226 -0.12 -4.77 -8.81
N CYS A 227 -1.24 -5.32 -8.35
CA CYS A 227 -2.04 -6.31 -9.09
C CYS A 227 -3.22 -5.70 -9.86
N GLY A 228 -3.23 -4.38 -10.06
CA GLY A 228 -4.24 -3.67 -10.85
C GLY A 228 -5.54 -3.38 -10.11
N GLY A 229 -5.55 -3.47 -8.79
CA GLY A 229 -6.66 -3.03 -7.96
C GLY A 229 -6.83 -1.49 -7.99
N PRO A 230 -8.06 -0.97 -7.85
CA PRO A 230 -8.31 0.46 -7.79
C PRO A 230 -7.79 1.04 -6.47
N VAL A 231 -7.35 2.30 -6.52
CA VAL A 231 -7.07 3.08 -5.30
C VAL A 231 -8.40 3.46 -4.66
N ILE A 232 -8.55 3.14 -3.39
CA ILE A 232 -9.72 3.47 -2.58
C ILE A 232 -9.29 4.48 -1.51
N TRP A 233 -10.03 5.59 -1.38
CA TRP A 233 -9.78 6.56 -0.32
C TRP A 233 -9.99 5.91 1.05
N PRO A 234 -9.13 6.22 2.02
CA PRO A 234 -9.17 5.56 3.34
C PRO A 234 -10.49 5.71 4.10
N GLU A 235 -11.25 6.77 3.79
CA GLU A 235 -12.55 7.09 4.39
C GLU A 235 -13.70 6.27 3.78
N VAL A 236 -13.47 5.64 2.62
CA VAL A 236 -14.49 4.82 1.95
C VAL A 236 -14.58 3.47 2.66
N GLU A 237 -15.73 3.18 3.22
CA GLU A 237 -15.98 1.88 3.82
C GLU A 237 -16.24 0.83 2.74
N ALA A 238 -15.22 0.04 2.41
CA ALA A 238 -15.28 -1.01 1.40
C ALA A 238 -14.29 -2.12 1.71
N LEU A 239 -14.44 -3.25 1.02
CA LEU A 239 -13.46 -4.33 0.91
C LEU A 239 -13.10 -4.52 -0.56
N LEU A 240 -11.91 -5.00 -0.82
CA LEU A 240 -11.38 -5.17 -2.17
C LEU A 240 -10.92 -6.61 -2.37
N LEU A 241 -11.28 -7.22 -3.49
CA LEU A 241 -10.83 -8.54 -3.91
C LEU A 241 -10.18 -8.43 -5.28
N VAL A 242 -8.89 -8.80 -5.36
CA VAL A 242 -8.06 -8.66 -6.57
C VAL A 242 -7.45 -9.99 -6.95
N PRO A 243 -7.80 -10.57 -8.11
CA PRO A 243 -7.14 -11.75 -8.63
C PRO A 243 -5.72 -11.43 -9.12
N VAL A 244 -4.78 -12.35 -8.87
CA VAL A 244 -3.39 -12.26 -9.34
C VAL A 244 -3.16 -13.27 -10.45
N ALA A 245 -2.83 -12.80 -11.65
CA ALA A 245 -2.60 -13.63 -12.83
C ALA A 245 -3.70 -14.69 -13.07
N ALA A 246 -4.97 -14.29 -12.91
CA ALA A 246 -6.10 -15.19 -13.04
C ALA A 246 -6.33 -15.63 -14.50
N HIS A 247 -6.56 -16.92 -14.69
CA HIS A 247 -6.89 -17.52 -15.98
C HIS A 247 -8.41 -17.76 -16.05
N ALA A 248 -9.14 -16.66 -16.32
CA ALA A 248 -10.61 -16.63 -16.37
C ALA A 248 -11.11 -15.60 -17.36
N LEU A 249 -12.38 -15.71 -17.78
CA LEU A 249 -13.04 -14.72 -18.63
C LEU A 249 -13.29 -13.39 -17.91
N PHE A 250 -13.54 -13.46 -16.59
CA PHE A 250 -13.74 -12.30 -15.73
C PHE A 250 -12.62 -12.24 -14.67
N THR A 251 -11.73 -11.27 -14.80
CA THR A 251 -10.54 -11.09 -13.96
C THR A 251 -10.48 -9.70 -13.32
N ARG A 252 -11.60 -8.98 -13.28
CA ARG A 252 -11.64 -7.63 -12.76
C ARG A 252 -11.62 -7.64 -11.24
N PRO A 253 -10.90 -6.72 -10.59
CA PRO A 253 -11.04 -6.48 -9.15
C PRO A 253 -12.48 -6.17 -8.77
N LEU A 254 -12.92 -6.67 -7.62
CA LEU A 254 -14.23 -6.38 -7.05
C LEU A 254 -14.08 -5.46 -5.85
N VAL A 255 -14.88 -4.38 -5.83
CA VAL A 255 -15.08 -3.54 -4.66
C VAL A 255 -16.40 -3.96 -4.01
N LEU A 256 -16.33 -4.36 -2.76
CA LEU A 256 -17.44 -4.95 -1.99
C LEU A 256 -17.86 -4.01 -0.87
N GLY A 257 -19.08 -4.17 -0.38
CA GLY A 257 -19.56 -3.45 0.79
C GLY A 257 -18.76 -3.79 2.06
N PRO A 258 -18.75 -2.89 3.05
CA PRO A 258 -17.93 -3.07 4.26
C PRO A 258 -18.34 -4.26 5.13
N ASN A 259 -19.56 -4.76 4.97
CA ASN A 259 -20.11 -5.88 5.73
C ASN A 259 -20.12 -7.19 4.95
N SER A 260 -19.57 -7.20 3.73
CA SER A 260 -19.48 -8.41 2.92
C SER A 260 -18.47 -9.40 3.52
N CYS A 261 -18.80 -10.67 3.36
CA CYS A 261 -17.93 -11.79 3.68
C CYS A 261 -17.33 -12.34 2.39
N MET A 262 -16.02 -12.26 2.23
CA MET A 262 -15.29 -12.91 1.14
C MET A 262 -14.98 -14.33 1.56
N GLU A 263 -15.31 -15.29 0.72
CA GLU A 263 -15.03 -16.72 0.93
C GLU A 263 -14.22 -17.26 -0.24
N VAL A 264 -13.17 -18.01 0.06
CA VAL A 264 -12.33 -18.66 -0.94
C VAL A 264 -12.14 -20.12 -0.55
N VAL A 265 -12.48 -21.04 -1.46
CA VAL A 265 -12.18 -22.46 -1.28
C VAL A 265 -11.04 -22.84 -2.22
N VAL A 266 -9.97 -23.37 -1.67
CA VAL A 266 -8.83 -23.87 -2.44
C VAL A 266 -9.15 -25.28 -2.93
N GLN A 267 -9.42 -25.41 -4.23
CA GLN A 267 -9.86 -26.68 -4.85
C GLN A 267 -8.68 -27.54 -5.26
N ARG A 268 -7.60 -26.90 -5.75
CA ARG A 268 -6.40 -27.58 -6.17
C ARG A 268 -5.17 -26.72 -5.94
N VAL A 269 -4.06 -27.33 -5.58
CA VAL A 269 -2.75 -26.70 -5.46
C VAL A 269 -1.69 -27.54 -6.18
N GLY A 270 -0.56 -26.91 -6.56
CA GLY A 270 0.63 -27.61 -7.00
C GLY A 270 1.43 -28.22 -5.83
N PHE A 271 2.66 -28.64 -6.10
CA PHE A 271 3.57 -29.10 -5.06
C PHE A 271 3.85 -27.95 -4.07
N GLY A 272 3.83 -28.24 -2.75
CA GLY A 272 4.08 -27.25 -1.70
C GLY A 272 2.85 -26.55 -1.15
N GLY A 273 1.66 -26.69 -1.76
CA GLY A 273 0.41 -26.11 -1.23
C GLY A 273 0.22 -24.64 -1.55
N ALA A 274 -0.62 -24.00 -0.76
CA ALA A 274 -0.84 -22.55 -0.77
C ALA A 274 -0.67 -21.98 0.64
N GLU A 275 -0.53 -20.67 0.73
CA GLU A 275 -0.44 -19.94 1.99
C GLU A 275 -1.15 -18.60 1.88
N ILE A 276 -1.64 -18.08 2.99
CA ILE A 276 -2.18 -16.74 3.05
C ILE A 276 -1.28 -15.86 3.91
N TRP A 277 -0.87 -14.72 3.37
CA TRP A 277 -0.01 -13.74 4.01
C TRP A 277 -0.80 -12.54 4.48
N CYS A 278 -0.78 -12.25 5.77
CA CYS A 278 -1.34 -11.05 6.36
C CYS A 278 -0.27 -9.96 6.43
N ASP A 279 -0.53 -8.83 5.73
CA ASP A 279 0.37 -7.68 5.61
C ASP A 279 1.80 -8.05 5.12
N GLY A 280 1.95 -9.15 4.36
CA GLY A 280 3.22 -9.66 3.88
C GLY A 280 4.18 -10.12 4.99
N ARG A 281 3.68 -10.38 6.20
CA ARG A 281 4.50 -10.65 7.39
C ARG A 281 4.15 -11.94 8.11
N ARG A 282 2.88 -12.18 8.36
CA ARG A 282 2.38 -13.36 9.06
C ARG A 282 1.70 -14.27 8.04
N SER A 283 1.98 -15.55 8.09
CA SER A 283 1.41 -16.50 7.16
C SER A 283 0.68 -17.64 7.85
N LEU A 284 -0.38 -18.12 7.22
CA LEU A 284 -1.13 -19.31 7.60
C LEU A 284 -1.09 -20.30 6.44
N ASP A 285 -0.90 -21.59 6.76
CA ASP A 285 -0.98 -22.66 5.78
C ASP A 285 -2.41 -22.85 5.27
N VAL A 286 -2.56 -23.05 3.95
CA VAL A 286 -3.84 -23.27 3.30
C VAL A 286 -3.79 -24.59 2.52
N PRO A 287 -4.25 -25.71 3.10
CA PRO A 287 -4.32 -27.00 2.42
C PRO A 287 -5.47 -27.04 1.40
N VAL A 288 -5.42 -28.02 0.50
CA VAL A 288 -6.51 -28.30 -0.44
C VAL A 288 -7.81 -28.59 0.34
N GLY A 289 -8.90 -28.01 -0.11
CA GLY A 289 -10.22 -28.12 0.54
C GLY A 289 -10.42 -27.14 1.70
N ALA A 290 -9.38 -26.37 2.08
CA ALA A 290 -9.55 -25.31 3.07
C ALA A 290 -10.44 -24.20 2.55
N ARG A 291 -11.26 -23.65 3.47
CA ARG A 291 -12.07 -22.46 3.24
C ARG A 291 -11.43 -21.28 3.98
N ILE A 292 -11.15 -20.23 3.25
CA ILE A 292 -10.72 -18.95 3.79
C ILE A 292 -11.95 -18.06 3.89
N ARG A 293 -12.14 -17.40 5.04
CA ARG A 293 -13.15 -16.36 5.23
C ARG A 293 -12.44 -15.07 5.62
N VAL A 294 -12.78 -13.99 4.93
CA VAL A 294 -12.24 -12.66 5.22
C VAL A 294 -13.39 -11.68 5.34
N THR A 295 -13.44 -10.99 6.46
CA THR A 295 -14.44 -9.97 6.79
C THR A 295 -13.78 -8.74 7.35
N ARG A 296 -14.50 -7.62 7.42
CA ARG A 296 -14.07 -6.48 8.21
C ARG A 296 -14.00 -6.88 9.68
N ALA A 297 -12.85 -6.60 10.31
CA ALA A 297 -12.67 -6.83 11.74
C ALA A 297 -13.45 -5.80 12.58
N GLU A 298 -13.93 -6.24 13.74
CA GLU A 298 -14.53 -5.33 14.72
C GLU A 298 -13.51 -4.36 15.33
N ARG A 299 -12.26 -4.80 15.50
CA ARG A 299 -11.19 -4.00 16.10
C ARG A 299 -10.37 -3.31 15.01
N PRO A 300 -10.55 -1.98 14.81
CA PRO A 300 -9.71 -1.20 13.89
C PRO A 300 -8.34 -0.95 14.48
N VAL A 301 -7.45 -0.32 13.71
CA VAL A 301 -6.25 0.32 14.23
C VAL A 301 -6.45 1.82 14.34
N ARG A 302 -5.69 2.47 15.23
CA ARG A 302 -5.80 3.90 15.55
C ARG A 302 -4.52 4.61 15.13
N LEU A 303 -4.64 5.55 14.20
CA LEU A 303 -3.52 6.30 13.63
C LEU A 303 -3.59 7.76 14.06
N ALA A 304 -2.56 8.23 14.79
CA ALA A 304 -2.47 9.63 15.16
C ALA A 304 -1.99 10.48 13.98
N ARG A 305 -2.71 11.57 13.71
CA ARG A 305 -2.51 12.48 12.58
C ARG A 305 -2.29 13.90 13.05
N PHE A 306 -1.24 14.55 12.54
CA PHE A 306 -0.93 15.96 12.80
C PHE A 306 -1.31 16.83 11.63
N ASN A 307 -1.11 16.32 10.41
CA ASN A 307 -1.31 17.07 9.20
C ASN A 307 -2.60 16.59 8.51
N GLN A 308 -3.48 17.54 8.22
CA GLN A 308 -4.71 17.31 7.45
C GLN A 308 -4.47 17.34 5.93
N ALA A 309 -3.22 17.08 5.49
CA ALA A 309 -2.96 17.01 4.06
C ALA A 309 -3.88 15.98 3.39
N PRO A 310 -4.59 16.37 2.31
CA PRO A 310 -5.50 15.47 1.61
C PRO A 310 -4.80 14.18 1.18
N PHE A 311 -5.53 13.06 1.15
CA PHE A 311 -5.00 11.79 0.67
C PHE A 311 -4.43 11.89 -0.75
N ALA A 312 -5.05 12.72 -1.61
CA ALA A 312 -4.57 13.00 -2.97
C ALA A 312 -3.10 13.50 -2.98
N SER A 313 -2.72 14.38 -2.04
CA SER A 313 -1.33 14.87 -1.95
C SER A 313 -0.34 13.76 -1.59
N ARG A 314 -0.76 12.80 -0.76
CA ARG A 314 0.07 11.61 -0.44
C ARG A 314 0.20 10.70 -1.67
N LEU A 315 -0.89 10.54 -2.44
CA LEU A 315 -0.91 9.76 -3.66
C LEU A 315 0.06 10.34 -4.71
N VAL A 316 -0.01 11.65 -4.95
CA VAL A 316 0.89 12.37 -5.85
C VAL A 316 2.34 12.17 -5.45
N ARG A 317 2.68 12.41 -4.17
CA ARG A 317 4.06 12.26 -3.67
C ARG A 317 4.57 10.82 -3.73
N LYS A 318 3.72 9.83 -3.46
CA LYS A 318 4.12 8.41 -3.41
C LYS A 318 4.38 7.84 -4.78
N PHE A 319 3.55 8.20 -5.76
CA PHE A 319 3.62 7.65 -7.11
C PHE A 319 4.25 8.62 -8.12
N ASP A 320 4.78 9.76 -7.63
CA ASP A 320 5.38 10.79 -8.46
C ASP A 320 4.48 11.17 -9.65
N LEU A 321 3.19 11.41 -9.34
CA LEU A 321 2.21 11.67 -10.38
C LEU A 321 2.44 13.04 -10.99
N PRO A 322 2.46 13.15 -12.35
CA PRO A 322 2.60 14.42 -13.02
C PRO A 322 1.34 15.28 -12.79
N VAL A 323 1.47 16.34 -11.99
CA VAL A 323 0.39 17.33 -11.75
C VAL A 323 0.31 18.35 -12.87
N GLU A 324 1.37 18.52 -13.66
CA GLU A 324 1.41 19.30 -14.89
C GLU A 324 1.21 18.37 -16.09
N GLY A 325 0.35 18.76 -17.03
CA GLY A 325 0.09 17.95 -18.21
C GLY A 325 1.36 17.76 -19.04
N TRP A 326 1.56 16.59 -19.65
CA TRP A 326 2.73 16.24 -20.46
C TRP A 326 3.04 17.25 -21.60
N ARG A 327 2.08 18.12 -21.96
CA ARG A 327 2.26 19.20 -22.93
C ARG A 327 2.85 20.48 -22.31
N ALA A 328 2.81 20.64 -21.00
CA ALA A 328 3.38 21.80 -20.32
C ALA A 328 4.90 21.69 -20.16
N SER A 329 5.43 20.47 -20.13
CA SER A 329 6.88 20.20 -20.03
C SER A 329 7.66 20.48 -21.32
N SER A 330 7.01 20.75 -22.46
CA SER A 330 7.67 21.06 -23.74
C SER A 330 8.06 22.55 -23.91
N SER A 331 7.80 23.42 -22.93
CA SER A 331 8.12 24.85 -22.98
C SER A 331 9.10 25.35 -21.91
N ALA A 332 9.60 24.45 -21.04
CA ALA A 332 10.68 24.78 -20.12
C ALA A 332 11.96 24.11 -20.64
N ASP A 333 12.96 24.94 -20.94
CA ASP A 333 14.28 24.58 -21.45
C ASP A 333 14.83 23.29 -20.83
N GLU A 334 15.26 22.40 -21.72
CA GLU A 334 16.07 21.22 -21.49
C GLU A 334 17.21 21.46 -20.51
N ALA A 335 16.99 21.20 -19.23
CA ALA A 335 18.09 20.83 -18.35
C ALA A 335 18.32 19.32 -18.52
N TYR A 336 19.01 19.00 -19.61
CA TYR A 336 19.51 17.68 -19.97
C TYR A 336 20.31 17.06 -18.82
N SER A 337 19.86 15.95 -18.28
CA SER A 337 20.61 15.19 -17.27
C SER A 337 21.56 14.22 -17.96
N PRO A 338 22.90 14.30 -17.70
CA PRO A 338 23.88 13.37 -18.32
C PRO A 338 23.67 11.89 -17.98
N GLU A 339 22.83 11.58 -16.99
CA GLU A 339 22.56 10.20 -16.57
C GLU A 339 21.55 9.48 -17.47
N GLU A 340 20.63 10.20 -18.11
CA GLU A 340 19.68 9.61 -19.06
C GLU A 340 20.33 9.22 -20.39
N ASP A 341 21.39 9.93 -20.80
CA ASP A 341 22.14 9.62 -22.02
C ASP A 341 22.96 8.33 -21.88
N ALA A 342 23.46 8.03 -20.68
CA ALA A 342 24.18 6.80 -20.39
C ALA A 342 23.27 5.55 -20.51
N LEU A 343 22.01 5.67 -20.09
CA LEU A 343 21.04 4.59 -20.20
C LEU A 343 20.60 4.36 -21.67
N HIS A 344 20.43 5.46 -22.42
CA HIS A 344 20.06 5.41 -23.83
C HIS A 344 21.20 4.83 -24.68
N GLN A 345 22.45 5.21 -24.42
CA GLN A 345 23.63 4.67 -25.09
C GLN A 345 23.85 3.17 -24.80
N LEU A 346 23.56 2.71 -23.58
CA LEU A 346 23.61 1.28 -23.23
C LEU A 346 22.56 0.47 -23.98
N MET A 347 21.36 1.01 -24.18
CA MET A 347 20.29 0.32 -24.93
C MET A 347 20.54 0.31 -26.44
N VAL A 348 21.12 1.35 -27.01
CA VAL A 348 21.48 1.42 -28.43
C VAL A 348 22.70 0.55 -28.76
N SER A 349 23.72 0.52 -27.89
CA SER A 349 24.94 -0.29 -28.06
C SER A 349 24.66 -1.81 -28.02
N SER A 350 23.60 -2.25 -27.35
CA SER A 350 23.20 -3.67 -27.33
C SER A 350 22.46 -4.14 -28.60
N ALA A 351 21.96 -3.21 -29.41
CA ALA A 351 21.26 -3.52 -30.64
C ALA A 351 22.20 -3.71 -31.88
N ASP A 352 23.40 -3.12 -31.84
CA ASP A 352 24.33 -3.12 -32.96
C ASP A 352 25.30 -4.32 -33.00
N THR A 353 25.29 -5.22 -32.03
CA THR A 353 26.18 -6.39 -31.99
C THR A 353 25.60 -7.66 -32.61
N SER A 354 24.45 -7.61 -33.29
CA SER A 354 23.81 -8.79 -33.93
C SER A 354 23.89 -8.86 -35.44
N THR A 355 24.62 -7.97 -36.12
CA THR A 355 24.77 -8.01 -37.60
C THR A 355 26.24 -7.83 -38.02
N ASP A 356 27.07 -8.83 -37.76
CA ASP A 356 28.21 -9.11 -38.62
C ASP A 356 28.77 -10.51 -38.36
N GLY A 357 28.96 -11.30 -39.43
CA GLY A 357 29.70 -12.54 -39.34
C GLY A 357 29.13 -13.74 -40.06
N GLY A 358 28.98 -13.67 -41.38
CA GLY A 358 28.59 -14.82 -42.18
C GLY A 358 29.15 -14.84 -43.58
N SER A 359 30.47 -14.68 -43.76
CA SER A 359 31.14 -15.01 -45.02
C SER A 359 31.64 -16.46 -44.98
N ARG A 360 31.00 -17.33 -45.77
CA ARG A 360 31.51 -18.68 -46.07
C ARG A 360 32.71 -18.57 -47.00
N PRO A 361 33.76 -19.35 -46.82
CA PRO A 361 34.73 -19.62 -47.87
C PRO A 361 34.28 -20.86 -48.69
N ASP A 362 34.23 -20.67 -49.99
CA ASP A 362 34.24 -21.74 -51.00
C ASP A 362 35.47 -22.63 -50.83
N SER A 363 35.28 -23.92 -50.91
CA SER A 363 36.36 -24.86 -51.21
C SER A 363 35.88 -25.86 -52.23
N SER A 364 36.25 -25.58 -53.47
CA SER A 364 36.30 -26.55 -54.60
C SER A 364 37.57 -27.41 -54.53
N GLY A 365 37.45 -28.66 -54.92
CA GLY A 365 38.55 -29.46 -55.47
C GLY A 365 39.00 -30.59 -54.58
N GLY A 366 38.73 -31.83 -54.93
CA GLY A 366 39.47 -32.61 -55.85
C GLY A 366 39.91 -33.95 -55.24
N THR A 367 39.39 -35.01 -55.79
CA THR A 367 39.99 -36.33 -56.07
C THR A 367 41.01 -36.94 -55.05
N ALA A 368 40.70 -38.05 -54.52
CA ALA A 368 41.21 -39.44 -54.78
C ALA A 368 40.48 -40.41 -53.83
#